data_cabe0715f6553b9811f909506725e1d0
#
_entry.id   cabe0715f6553b9811f909506725e1d0
#
_cell.length_a   1.000
_cell.length_b   1.000
_cell.length_c   1.000
_cell.angle_alpha   90.00
_cell.angle_beta   90.00
_cell.angle_gamma   90.00
#
_symmetry.space_group_name_H-M   'P 1'
#
loop_
_entity.id
_entity.type
_entity.pdbx_description
1 polymer ?
#
loop_
_entity_poly.entity_id
_entity_poly.type
_entity_poly.pdbx_seq_one_letter_code
_entity_poly.pdbx_strand_id
1 'polypeptide(L)'
;MNTNKAACAVALALVLTAPLTGAAARQTAPDTSATVLVGGTELMRVRVAGGGYPPAQRAQQIQERINTLLGKGTIRPDDVTVAPRRGEAVVLVKGQLLLTADNATARFNQMTPRQLADHWAARMRAVLPTLTQPK
;
A
#
# COMPACT_ATOMS: atom_id res chain seq x y z
N MET A 1 -53.35 70.50 16.73
CA MET A 1 -52.50 71.20 15.76
C MET A 1 -51.22 70.37 15.55
N ASN A 2 -50.90 70.20 14.33
CA ASN A 2 -49.69 69.66 13.76
C ASN A 2 -49.51 68.16 13.78
N THR A 3 -49.97 67.63 12.73
CA THR A 3 -49.61 66.45 12.06
C THR A 3 -48.14 66.43 11.64
N ASN A 4 -47.38 65.45 12.05
CA ASN A 4 -46.16 65.09 11.35
C ASN A 4 -46.22 63.63 10.98
N LYS A 5 -46.45 63.42 9.70
CA LYS A 5 -46.34 62.17 9.00
C LYS A 5 -44.86 61.82 8.90
N ALA A 6 -44.43 60.82 9.62
CA ALA A 6 -43.14 60.18 9.36
C ALA A 6 -43.37 58.96 8.47
N ALA A 7 -42.92 59.06 7.26
CA ALA A 7 -42.94 57.99 6.31
C ALA A 7 -41.88 56.97 6.73
N CYS A 8 -42.30 55.73 7.08
CA CYS A 8 -41.43 54.62 7.23
C CYS A 8 -41.07 54.04 5.85
N ALA A 9 -39.85 54.30 5.42
CA ALA A 9 -39.27 53.61 4.28
C ALA A 9 -38.86 52.20 4.72
N VAL A 10 -39.59 51.22 4.27
CA VAL A 10 -39.22 49.81 4.43
C VAL A 10 -38.17 49.51 3.40
N ALA A 11 -36.91 49.44 3.84
CA ALA A 11 -35.84 48.93 3.02
C ALA A 11 -35.92 47.39 2.97
N LEU A 12 -36.37 46.87 1.84
CA LEU A 12 -36.40 45.45 1.55
C LEU A 12 -34.96 45.01 1.23
N ALA A 13 -34.26 44.47 2.23
CA ALA A 13 -32.96 43.85 2.01
C ALA A 13 -33.17 42.48 1.36
N LEU A 14 -32.91 42.41 0.07
CA LEU A 14 -32.86 41.17 -0.67
C LEU A 14 -31.58 40.42 -0.25
N VAL A 15 -31.71 39.47 0.67
CA VAL A 15 -30.62 38.55 1.00
C VAL A 15 -30.53 37.53 -0.13
N LEU A 16 -29.58 37.72 -1.03
CA LEU A 16 -29.21 36.74 -2.04
C LEU A 16 -28.46 35.62 -1.33
N THR A 17 -29.18 34.59 -0.94
CA THR A 17 -28.55 33.30 -0.50
C THR A 17 -28.04 32.57 -1.74
N ALA A 18 -26.78 32.74 -2.05
CA ALA A 18 -26.11 31.90 -3.04
C ALA A 18 -26.07 30.47 -2.50
N PRO A 19 -26.52 29.45 -3.26
CA PRO A 19 -26.28 28.08 -2.88
C PRO A 19 -24.79 27.82 -3.01
N LEU A 20 -24.11 27.59 -1.90
CA LEU A 20 -22.79 26.95 -1.87
C LEU A 20 -22.97 25.55 -2.39
N THR A 21 -22.87 25.38 -3.70
CA THR A 21 -22.68 24.10 -4.32
C THR A 21 -21.25 23.65 -3.94
N GLY A 22 -21.13 23.12 -2.74
CA GLY A 22 -19.95 22.40 -2.35
C GLY A 22 -19.80 21.22 -3.29
N ALA A 23 -19.08 21.39 -4.37
CA ALA A 23 -18.48 20.26 -5.07
C ALA A 23 -17.61 19.58 -4.03
N ALA A 24 -18.15 18.52 -3.40
CA ALA A 24 -17.36 17.61 -2.62
C ALA A 24 -16.33 17.04 -3.60
N ALA A 25 -15.16 17.66 -3.61
CA ALA A 25 -14.00 17.04 -4.23
C ALA A 25 -13.93 15.66 -3.59
N ARG A 26 -14.18 14.60 -4.38
CA ARG A 26 -13.84 13.25 -3.99
C ARG A 26 -12.35 13.31 -3.71
N GLN A 27 -12.01 13.43 -2.45
CA GLN A 27 -10.67 13.14 -1.99
C GLN A 27 -10.47 11.66 -2.33
N THR A 28 -9.85 11.42 -3.47
CA THR A 28 -9.28 10.13 -3.77
C THR A 28 -8.35 9.86 -2.60
N ALA A 29 -8.71 8.89 -1.76
CA ALA A 29 -7.83 8.49 -0.67
C ALA A 29 -6.44 8.30 -1.28
N PRO A 30 -5.38 8.86 -0.67
CA PRO A 30 -4.04 8.73 -1.24
C PRO A 30 -3.79 7.25 -1.47
N ASP A 31 -3.31 6.90 -2.66
CA ASP A 31 -2.92 5.53 -2.96
C ASP A 31 -1.82 5.15 -1.96
N THR A 32 -2.21 4.46 -0.90
CA THR A 32 -1.31 4.05 0.18
C THR A 32 -0.46 2.85 -0.23
N SER A 33 -0.56 2.42 -1.49
CA SER A 33 0.28 1.35 -2.01
C SER A 33 1.75 1.76 -1.99
N ALA A 34 2.61 0.81 -1.70
CA ALA A 34 4.05 1.02 -1.72
C ALA A 34 4.73 -0.11 -2.51
N THR A 35 5.70 0.27 -3.31
CA THR A 35 6.44 -0.64 -4.18
C THR A 35 7.76 -1.03 -3.52
N VAL A 36 8.07 -2.32 -3.54
CA VAL A 36 9.39 -2.85 -3.17
C VAL A 36 10.23 -2.96 -4.44
N LEU A 37 11.32 -2.21 -4.47
CA LEU A 37 12.26 -2.17 -5.59
C LEU A 37 13.59 -2.80 -5.20
N VAL A 38 14.14 -3.61 -6.08
CA VAL A 38 15.46 -4.21 -5.88
C VAL A 38 16.26 -4.08 -7.17
N GLY A 39 17.41 -3.43 -7.10
CA GLY A 39 18.23 -3.18 -8.28
C GLY A 39 17.50 -2.41 -9.41
N GLY A 40 16.56 -1.54 -9.05
CA GLY A 40 15.72 -0.82 -10.01
C GLY A 40 14.54 -1.62 -10.57
N THR A 41 14.41 -2.88 -10.22
CA THR A 41 13.29 -3.75 -10.66
C THR A 41 12.20 -3.81 -9.59
N GLU A 42 10.94 -3.60 -10.00
CA GLU A 42 9.79 -3.80 -9.12
C GLU A 42 9.66 -5.30 -8.79
N LEU A 43 9.81 -5.61 -7.52
CA LEU A 43 9.65 -6.97 -7.02
C LEU A 43 8.20 -7.27 -6.67
N MET A 44 7.56 -6.34 -5.99
CA MET A 44 6.16 -6.43 -5.60
C MET A 44 5.58 -5.09 -5.21
N ARG A 45 4.24 -5.00 -5.20
CA ARG A 45 3.51 -3.85 -4.68
C ARG A 45 2.68 -4.26 -3.48
N VAL A 46 2.85 -3.55 -2.36
CA VAL A 46 2.08 -3.74 -1.14
C VAL A 46 0.92 -2.75 -1.15
N ARG A 47 -0.31 -3.26 -1.20
CA ARG A 47 -1.53 -2.44 -1.29
C ARG A 47 -2.40 -2.53 -0.06
N VAL A 48 -2.17 -3.51 0.80
CA VAL A 48 -3.01 -3.82 1.96
C VAL A 48 -2.18 -3.77 3.23
N ALA A 49 -2.76 -3.18 4.27
CA ALA A 49 -2.20 -3.24 5.62
C ALA A 49 -2.17 -4.68 6.12
N GLY A 50 -1.23 -5.02 6.95
CA GLY A 50 -1.14 -6.35 7.55
C GLY A 50 -0.13 -6.39 8.69
N GLY A 51 -0.37 -7.29 9.66
CA GLY A 51 0.49 -7.40 10.82
C GLY A 51 0.54 -6.14 11.70
N GLY A 52 -0.49 -5.30 11.65
CA GLY A 52 -0.52 -4.02 12.36
C GLY A 52 0.20 -2.86 11.65
N TYR A 53 0.67 -3.07 10.43
CA TYR A 53 1.43 -2.07 9.68
C TYR A 53 0.70 -1.61 8.41
N PRO A 54 0.71 -0.31 8.10
CA PRO A 54 0.21 0.19 6.82
C PRO A 54 1.10 -0.27 5.65
N PRO A 55 0.61 -0.21 4.39
CA PRO A 55 1.33 -0.71 3.23
C PRO A 55 2.76 -0.17 3.09
N ALA A 56 2.97 1.13 3.32
CA ALA A 56 4.29 1.75 3.22
C ALA A 56 5.30 1.15 4.22
N GLN A 57 4.91 0.95 5.48
CA GLN A 57 5.78 0.34 6.48
C GLN A 57 6.04 -1.14 6.19
N ARG A 58 5.04 -1.87 5.71
CA ARG A 58 5.25 -3.26 5.26
C ARG A 58 6.26 -3.34 4.13
N ALA A 59 6.13 -2.49 3.11
CA ALA A 59 7.08 -2.43 2.00
C ALA A 59 8.49 -2.09 2.48
N GLN A 60 8.64 -1.14 3.40
CA GLN A 60 9.92 -0.79 3.99
C GLN A 60 10.55 -1.97 4.72
N GLN A 61 9.80 -2.67 5.56
CA GLN A 61 10.32 -3.86 6.27
C GLN A 61 10.78 -4.96 5.30
N ILE A 62 10.04 -5.19 4.22
CA ILE A 62 10.43 -6.14 3.18
C ILE A 62 11.71 -5.68 2.51
N GLN A 63 11.82 -4.39 2.16
CA GLN A 63 13.00 -3.80 1.55
C GLN A 63 14.25 -3.95 2.42
N GLU A 64 14.13 -3.67 3.72
CA GLU A 64 15.23 -3.82 4.68
C GLU A 64 15.69 -5.28 4.80
N ARG A 65 14.77 -6.22 4.85
CA ARG A 65 15.09 -7.66 4.88
C ARG A 65 15.80 -8.10 3.60
N ILE A 66 15.34 -7.63 2.43
CA ILE A 66 15.98 -7.92 1.15
C ILE A 66 17.40 -7.36 1.14
N ASN A 67 17.60 -6.10 1.52
CA ASN A 67 18.91 -5.47 1.55
C ASN A 67 19.88 -6.23 2.48
N THR A 68 19.39 -6.68 3.63
CA THR A 68 20.16 -7.50 4.56
C THR A 68 20.58 -8.84 3.93
N LEU A 69 19.67 -9.47 3.20
CA LEU A 69 19.94 -10.76 2.52
C LEU A 69 20.93 -10.60 1.37
N LEU A 70 20.79 -9.55 0.57
CA LEU A 70 21.74 -9.25 -0.52
C LEU A 70 23.16 -9.00 0.00
N GLY A 71 23.31 -8.39 1.18
CA GLY A 71 24.60 -8.18 1.85
C GLY A 71 25.25 -9.48 2.37
N LYS A 72 24.52 -10.60 2.45
CA LYS A 72 25.03 -11.88 2.97
C LYS A 72 25.60 -12.81 1.90
N GLY A 73 25.69 -12.38 0.66
CA GLY A 73 26.26 -13.12 -0.46
C GLY A 73 25.24 -13.62 -1.48
N THR A 74 25.67 -14.52 -2.34
CA THR A 74 24.90 -15.00 -3.49
C THR A 74 23.62 -15.69 -3.07
N ILE A 75 22.51 -15.31 -3.72
CA ILE A 75 21.20 -15.95 -3.58
C ILE A 75 20.95 -16.80 -4.83
N ARG A 76 20.56 -18.06 -4.63
CA ARG A 76 20.15 -18.97 -5.70
C ARG A 76 18.63 -19.07 -5.74
N PRO A 77 18.04 -19.46 -6.89
CA PRO A 77 16.59 -19.68 -6.97
C PRO A 77 16.08 -20.68 -5.90
N ASP A 78 16.84 -21.73 -5.60
CA ASP A 78 16.47 -22.75 -4.62
C ASP A 78 16.51 -22.24 -3.17
N ASP A 79 17.19 -21.14 -2.92
CA ASP A 79 17.20 -20.49 -1.60
C ASP A 79 15.85 -19.84 -1.25
N VAL A 80 14.99 -19.62 -2.25
CA VAL A 80 13.65 -19.03 -2.08
C VAL A 80 12.63 -20.15 -1.92
N THR A 81 12.06 -20.26 -0.74
CA THR A 81 11.09 -21.30 -0.38
C THR A 81 9.79 -20.71 0.15
N VAL A 82 8.71 -21.49 0.09
CA VAL A 82 7.40 -21.12 0.65
C VAL A 82 7.02 -22.16 1.69
N ALA A 83 6.56 -21.67 2.84
CA ALA A 83 6.12 -22.54 3.93
C ALA A 83 4.76 -22.09 4.48
N PRO A 84 3.92 -23.00 4.97
CA PRO A 84 2.71 -22.66 5.68
C PRO A 84 3.04 -22.14 7.08
N ARG A 85 2.26 -21.16 7.55
CA ARG A 85 2.40 -20.61 8.90
C ARG A 85 1.06 -20.13 9.43
N ARG A 86 0.48 -20.85 10.40
CA ARG A 86 -0.77 -20.46 11.10
C ARG A 86 -1.92 -20.07 10.15
N GLY A 87 -2.19 -20.89 9.12
CA GLY A 87 -3.23 -20.62 8.13
C GLY A 87 -2.88 -19.57 7.06
N GLU A 88 -1.68 -19.04 7.12
CA GLU A 88 -1.08 -18.15 6.13
C GLU A 88 0.11 -18.82 5.45
N ALA A 89 0.78 -18.14 4.54
CA ALA A 89 2.00 -18.64 3.92
C ALA A 89 3.12 -17.62 4.05
N VAL A 90 4.33 -18.08 4.18
CA VAL A 90 5.52 -17.24 4.26
C VAL A 90 6.49 -17.55 3.15
N VAL A 91 7.18 -16.52 2.67
CA VAL A 91 8.32 -16.67 1.76
C VAL A 91 9.59 -16.52 2.58
N LEU A 92 10.44 -17.52 2.46
CA LEU A 92 11.74 -17.60 3.11
C LEU A 92 12.85 -17.50 2.08
N VAL A 93 13.94 -16.85 2.43
CA VAL A 93 15.17 -16.84 1.64
C VAL A 93 16.31 -17.31 2.54
N LYS A 94 16.99 -18.39 2.16
CA LYS A 94 18.00 -19.05 2.99
C LYS A 94 17.49 -19.35 4.41
N GLY A 95 16.23 -19.80 4.52
CA GLY A 95 15.58 -20.08 5.79
C GLY A 95 15.15 -18.86 6.62
N GLN A 96 15.41 -17.65 6.16
CA GLN A 96 15.03 -16.42 6.85
C GLN A 96 13.71 -15.86 6.31
N LEU A 97 12.83 -15.44 7.21
CA LEU A 97 11.54 -14.85 6.85
C LEU A 97 11.75 -13.56 6.07
N LEU A 98 11.27 -13.54 4.83
CA LEU A 98 11.25 -12.35 4.02
C LEU A 98 9.92 -11.61 4.12
N LEU A 99 8.82 -12.31 3.87
CA LEU A 99 7.47 -11.74 3.93
C LEU A 99 6.42 -12.80 4.23
N THR A 100 5.25 -12.32 4.66
CA THR A 100 4.06 -13.13 4.92
C THR A 100 2.98 -12.79 3.91
N ALA A 101 2.45 -13.80 3.25
CA ALA A 101 1.22 -13.74 2.47
C ALA A 101 0.05 -13.98 3.42
N ASP A 102 -0.43 -12.89 4.00
CA ASP A 102 -1.56 -12.92 4.93
C ASP A 102 -2.91 -13.04 4.22
N ASN A 103 -3.93 -13.44 4.98
CA ASN A 103 -5.27 -13.66 4.44
C ASN A 103 -5.90 -12.40 3.82
N ALA A 104 -5.65 -11.21 4.38
CA ALA A 104 -6.21 -9.96 3.87
C ALA A 104 -5.60 -9.61 2.51
N THR A 105 -4.29 -9.71 2.39
CA THR A 105 -3.57 -9.46 1.12
C THR A 105 -3.93 -10.51 0.07
N ALA A 106 -4.06 -11.77 0.46
CA ALA A 106 -4.46 -12.85 -0.44
C ALA A 106 -5.87 -12.61 -1.01
N ARG A 107 -6.85 -12.28 -0.17
CA ARG A 107 -8.21 -11.93 -0.62
C ARG A 107 -8.22 -10.72 -1.55
N PHE A 108 -7.46 -9.70 -1.25
CA PHE A 108 -7.35 -8.52 -2.12
C PHE A 108 -6.85 -8.88 -3.52
N ASN A 109 -5.94 -9.85 -3.62
CA ASN A 109 -5.42 -10.35 -4.89
C ASN A 109 -6.25 -11.53 -5.47
N GLN A 110 -7.39 -11.88 -4.87
CA GLN A 110 -8.25 -13.00 -5.28
C GLN A 110 -7.50 -14.35 -5.31
N MET A 111 -6.61 -14.55 -4.36
CA MET A 111 -5.76 -15.73 -4.22
C MET A 111 -5.88 -16.33 -2.82
N THR A 112 -5.48 -17.57 -2.66
CA THR A 112 -5.16 -18.11 -1.34
C THR A 112 -3.81 -17.60 -0.85
N PRO A 113 -3.52 -17.59 0.45
CA PRO A 113 -2.19 -17.22 0.95
C PRO A 113 -1.05 -18.01 0.30
N ARG A 114 -1.27 -19.30 0.06
CA ARG A 114 -0.28 -20.16 -0.61
C ARG A 114 -0.04 -19.73 -2.05
N GLN A 115 -1.09 -19.51 -2.83
CA GLN A 115 -0.98 -19.04 -4.21
C GLN A 115 -0.25 -17.71 -4.31
N LEU A 116 -0.58 -16.78 -3.40
CA LEU A 116 0.08 -15.48 -3.35
C LEU A 116 1.58 -15.60 -3.01
N ALA A 117 1.91 -16.43 -2.01
CA ALA A 117 3.29 -16.68 -1.64
C ALA A 117 4.09 -17.35 -2.78
N ASP A 118 3.49 -18.31 -3.48
CA ASP A 118 4.12 -18.98 -4.63
C ASP A 118 4.34 -17.98 -5.78
N HIS A 119 3.39 -17.08 -6.04
CA HIS A 119 3.52 -16.02 -7.03
C HIS A 119 4.69 -15.07 -6.71
N TRP A 120 4.79 -14.61 -5.48
CA TRP A 120 5.88 -13.75 -5.04
C TRP A 120 7.22 -14.49 -5.04
N ALA A 121 7.25 -15.73 -4.58
CA ALA A 121 8.47 -16.55 -4.59
C ALA A 121 9.00 -16.78 -6.02
N ALA A 122 8.13 -17.02 -6.98
CA ALA A 122 8.52 -17.15 -8.39
C ALA A 122 9.22 -15.89 -8.91
N ARG A 123 8.67 -14.71 -8.60
CA ARG A 123 9.29 -13.44 -8.97
C ARG A 123 10.63 -13.22 -8.28
N MET A 124 10.74 -13.57 -7.01
CA MET A 124 12.00 -13.47 -6.26
C MET A 124 13.07 -14.40 -6.80
N ARG A 125 12.71 -15.63 -7.19
CA ARG A 125 13.62 -16.58 -7.84
C ARG A 125 14.17 -16.07 -9.17
N ALA A 126 13.38 -15.27 -9.88
CA ALA A 126 13.81 -14.67 -11.14
C ALA A 126 14.73 -13.46 -10.92
N VAL A 127 14.48 -12.64 -9.90
CA VAL A 127 15.15 -11.35 -9.72
C VAL A 127 16.35 -11.42 -8.78
N LEU A 128 16.20 -11.99 -7.59
CA LEU A 128 17.25 -11.93 -6.56
C LEU A 128 18.60 -12.56 -6.98
N PRO A 129 18.63 -13.68 -7.70
CA PRO A 129 19.91 -14.26 -8.16
C PRO A 129 20.69 -13.34 -9.08
N THR A 130 19.99 -12.58 -9.95
CA THR A 130 20.65 -11.68 -10.91
C THR A 130 21.39 -10.52 -10.24
N LEU A 131 20.98 -10.16 -9.01
CA LEU A 131 21.55 -9.06 -8.24
C LEU A 131 22.76 -9.46 -7.39
N THR A 132 22.94 -10.76 -7.18
CA THR A 132 23.99 -11.31 -6.32
C THR A 132 25.04 -12.10 -7.08
N GLN A 133 24.94 -12.21 -8.40
CA GLN A 133 25.99 -12.80 -9.21
C GLN A 133 27.18 -11.86 -9.33
N PRO A 134 28.41 -12.35 -9.13
CA PRO A 134 29.60 -11.54 -9.43
C PRO A 134 29.61 -11.24 -10.92
N LYS A 135 29.92 -9.97 -11.24
CA LYS A 135 30.14 -9.52 -12.64
C LYS A 135 31.47 -10.08 -13.13
#